data_17a4e87cfb0ef3895ee70d3c064cb69e
#
_entry.id   17a4e87cfb0ef3895ee70d3c064cb69e
#
_cell.length_a   1.000
_cell.length_b   1.000
_cell.length_c   1.000
_cell.angle_alpha   90.00
_cell.angle_beta   90.00
_cell.angle_gamma   90.00
#
_symmetry.space_group_name_H-M   'P 1'
#
loop_
_entity.id
_entity.type
_entity.pdbx_description
1 polymer ?
#
loop_
_entity_poly.entity_id
_entity_poly.type
_entity_poly.pdbx_seq_one_letter_code
_entity_poly.pdbx_strand_id
1 'polypeptide(L)'
;MTLTAQPEAAVAPTWQFFDASVAAVRRLGPSTVRLTLTGPELAGFGAAGCDQRFKLVLSRDDAGLDRLRGRGQDWYPEYCAMPEEQRPVIRTYTVRAARPERAELDVDVVLHGVEAGHAGPAASWAAAAVPGDRVTLLGPDRPGSGRAWGVEWAPPPSARTLLLAGDETAVPAVCAILESLGAGRSVTALLEVPVADDAVDVALPAGSTLRWLPRDGAARGSRLVPAVHAALCELDVASA
;
A
#
# COMPACT_ATOMS: atom_id res chain seq x y z
N MET A 1 -2.44 47.12 -4.46
CA MET A 1 -3.48 46.10 -4.17
C MET A 1 -3.01 44.80 -4.80
N THR A 2 -2.43 43.92 -3.98
CA THR A 2 -1.93 42.63 -4.44
C THR A 2 -3.08 41.63 -4.25
N LEU A 3 -3.66 41.18 -5.37
CA LEU A 3 -4.64 40.11 -5.38
C LEU A 3 -3.92 38.80 -4.97
N THR A 4 -4.16 38.36 -3.76
CA THR A 4 -3.77 37.03 -3.31
C THR A 4 -4.70 36.04 -4.02
N ALA A 5 -4.18 35.29 -5.00
CA ALA A 5 -4.90 34.20 -5.61
C ALA A 5 -5.28 33.19 -4.52
N GLN A 6 -6.55 32.95 -4.32
CA GLN A 6 -7.01 31.85 -3.48
C GLN A 6 -6.54 30.54 -4.13
N PRO A 7 -6.00 29.58 -3.37
CA PRO A 7 -5.66 28.29 -3.93
C PRO A 7 -6.94 27.65 -4.48
N GLU A 8 -6.91 27.33 -5.76
CA GLU A 8 -7.97 26.61 -6.44
C GLU A 8 -8.26 25.33 -5.65
N ALA A 9 -9.50 25.15 -5.23
CA ALA A 9 -9.90 23.96 -4.47
C ALA A 9 -9.57 22.73 -5.31
N ALA A 10 -8.67 21.88 -4.82
CA ALA A 10 -8.27 20.67 -5.52
C ALA A 10 -9.56 19.85 -5.83
N VAL A 11 -9.78 19.58 -7.11
CA VAL A 11 -10.91 18.76 -7.54
C VAL A 11 -10.74 17.37 -6.96
N ALA A 12 -11.73 16.87 -6.22
CA ALA A 12 -11.69 15.55 -5.62
C ALA A 12 -11.44 14.46 -6.70
N PRO A 13 -10.68 13.40 -6.39
CA PRO A 13 -10.43 12.34 -7.36
C PRO A 13 -11.71 11.55 -7.61
N THR A 14 -11.80 11.01 -8.81
CA THR A 14 -12.79 9.97 -9.11
C THR A 14 -12.13 8.61 -8.88
N TRP A 15 -12.75 7.77 -8.06
CA TRP A 15 -12.33 6.38 -7.91
C TRP A 15 -12.96 5.55 -9.02
N GLN A 16 -12.12 4.91 -9.81
CA GLN A 16 -12.56 4.12 -10.94
C GLN A 16 -11.89 2.74 -10.97
N PHE A 17 -12.51 1.84 -11.72
CA PHE A 17 -11.99 0.50 -11.94
C PHE A 17 -11.00 0.52 -13.10
N PHE A 18 -9.85 -0.13 -12.90
CA PHE A 18 -8.79 -0.27 -13.89
C PHE A 18 -8.57 -1.75 -14.15
N ASP A 19 -8.67 -2.16 -15.41
CA ASP A 19 -8.32 -3.52 -15.80
C ASP A 19 -6.82 -3.65 -15.98
N ALA A 20 -6.29 -4.73 -15.42
CA ALA A 20 -4.88 -5.04 -15.45
C ALA A 20 -4.65 -6.55 -15.58
N SER A 21 -3.43 -6.90 -15.87
CA SER A 21 -2.93 -8.26 -15.81
C SER A 21 -1.59 -8.31 -15.07
N VAL A 22 -1.24 -9.47 -14.56
CA VAL A 22 0.08 -9.71 -13.96
C VAL A 22 1.12 -9.73 -15.08
N ALA A 23 2.07 -8.80 -15.06
CA ALA A 23 3.20 -8.76 -15.99
C ALA A 23 4.38 -9.59 -15.46
N ALA A 24 4.62 -9.55 -14.14
CA ALA A 24 5.70 -10.28 -13.50
C ALA A 24 5.34 -10.64 -12.05
N VAL A 25 5.93 -11.73 -11.59
CA VAL A 25 5.85 -12.22 -10.21
C VAL A 25 7.26 -12.37 -9.67
N ARG A 26 7.56 -11.75 -8.53
CA ARG A 26 8.89 -11.82 -7.89
C ARG A 26 8.74 -12.09 -6.39
N ARG A 27 9.31 -13.20 -5.92
CA ARG A 27 9.44 -13.43 -4.46
C ARG A 27 10.41 -12.41 -3.89
N LEU A 28 10.00 -11.73 -2.83
CA LEU A 28 10.85 -10.79 -2.09
C LEU A 28 11.50 -11.44 -0.87
N GLY A 29 10.83 -12.43 -0.31
CA GLY A 29 11.24 -13.21 0.83
C GLY A 29 10.32 -14.43 1.00
N PRO A 30 10.47 -15.20 2.07
CA PRO A 30 9.61 -16.36 2.33
C PRO A 30 8.12 -15.99 2.42
N SER A 31 7.81 -14.83 2.99
CA SER A 31 6.44 -14.42 3.31
C SER A 31 5.85 -13.37 2.37
N THR A 32 6.60 -12.87 1.37
CA THR A 32 6.12 -11.75 0.55
C THR A 32 6.42 -11.97 -0.94
N VAL A 33 5.43 -11.66 -1.78
CA VAL A 33 5.56 -11.65 -3.23
C VAL A 33 5.24 -10.26 -3.77
N ARG A 34 6.04 -9.79 -4.75
CA ARG A 34 5.73 -8.61 -5.56
C ARG A 34 5.08 -9.05 -6.85
N LEU A 35 3.95 -8.44 -7.16
CA LEU A 35 3.29 -8.54 -8.45
C LEU A 35 3.47 -7.21 -9.17
N THR A 36 4.01 -7.27 -10.39
CA THR A 36 3.96 -6.14 -11.31
C THR A 36 2.70 -6.29 -12.15
N LEU A 37 1.79 -5.35 -12.02
CA LEU A 37 0.54 -5.29 -12.76
C LEU A 37 0.70 -4.34 -13.94
N THR A 38 0.12 -4.68 -15.10
CA THR A 38 0.15 -3.87 -16.30
C THR A 38 -1.20 -3.83 -16.99
N GLY A 39 -1.48 -2.76 -17.71
CA GLY A 39 -2.69 -2.59 -18.50
C GLY A 39 -2.80 -1.14 -18.99
N PRO A 40 -3.35 -0.90 -20.19
CA PRO A 40 -3.39 0.44 -20.78
C PRO A 40 -4.10 1.47 -19.88
N GLU A 41 -5.08 1.04 -19.10
CA GLU A 41 -5.82 1.90 -18.17
C GLU A 41 -4.96 2.41 -17.02
N LEU A 42 -3.90 1.66 -16.62
CA LEU A 42 -3.00 2.07 -15.53
C LEU A 42 -2.17 3.32 -15.85
N ALA A 43 -2.09 3.74 -17.12
CA ALA A 43 -1.52 5.03 -17.48
C ALA A 43 -2.32 6.21 -16.85
N GLY A 44 -3.60 6.02 -16.57
CA GLY A 44 -4.47 6.99 -15.90
C GLY A 44 -4.61 6.79 -14.39
N PHE A 45 -3.85 5.87 -13.79
CA PHE A 45 -3.93 5.63 -12.35
C PHE A 45 -3.25 6.76 -11.56
N GLY A 46 -3.98 7.37 -10.64
CA GLY A 46 -3.57 8.55 -9.89
C GLY A 46 -2.66 8.25 -8.69
N ALA A 47 -1.51 7.62 -8.91
CA ALA A 47 -0.57 7.37 -7.84
C ALA A 47 0.12 8.65 -7.35
N ALA A 48 0.07 8.89 -6.04
CA ALA A 48 0.71 10.05 -5.39
C ALA A 48 1.99 9.68 -4.62
N GLY A 49 2.37 8.39 -4.60
CA GLY A 49 3.47 7.90 -3.77
C GLY A 49 3.07 7.72 -2.31
N CYS A 50 4.03 7.73 -1.41
CA CYS A 50 3.83 7.51 0.03
C CYS A 50 3.05 6.22 0.32
N ASP A 51 2.05 6.29 1.19
CA ASP A 51 1.17 5.19 1.55
C ASP A 51 -0.05 5.04 0.64
N GLN A 52 0.04 5.45 -0.63
CA GLN A 52 -1.06 5.39 -1.59
C GLN A 52 -1.73 4.03 -1.58
N ARG A 53 -3.02 4.02 -1.22
CA ARG A 53 -3.84 2.80 -1.20
C ARG A 53 -4.67 2.66 -2.46
N PHE A 54 -4.93 1.42 -2.81
CA PHE A 54 -5.90 1.01 -3.82
C PHE A 54 -6.64 -0.24 -3.35
N LYS A 55 -7.69 -0.62 -4.07
CA LYS A 55 -8.41 -1.86 -3.83
C LYS A 55 -8.07 -2.87 -4.92
N LEU A 56 -7.58 -4.03 -4.52
CA LEU A 56 -7.50 -5.21 -5.36
C LEU A 56 -8.87 -5.88 -5.36
N VAL A 57 -9.44 -6.07 -6.54
CA VAL A 57 -10.79 -6.61 -6.74
C VAL A 57 -10.67 -7.96 -7.43
N LEU A 58 -10.98 -9.02 -6.68
CA LEU A 58 -10.98 -10.39 -7.17
C LEU A 58 -12.44 -10.82 -7.37
N SER A 59 -12.88 -10.81 -8.61
CA SER A 59 -14.23 -11.26 -8.96
C SER A 59 -14.23 -12.75 -9.25
N ARG A 60 -15.33 -13.41 -8.87
CA ARG A 60 -15.60 -14.80 -9.25
C ARG A 60 -16.19 -14.92 -10.64
N ASP A 61 -16.89 -13.85 -11.05
CA ASP A 61 -17.50 -13.71 -12.36
C ASP A 61 -17.49 -12.24 -12.81
N ASP A 62 -17.71 -12.00 -14.08
CA ASP A 62 -17.73 -10.64 -14.64
C ASP A 62 -19.00 -9.88 -14.24
N ALA A 63 -20.12 -10.57 -13.99
CA ALA A 63 -21.42 -9.94 -13.74
C ALA A 63 -21.42 -9.10 -12.44
N GLY A 64 -20.84 -9.61 -11.37
CA GLY A 64 -20.69 -8.87 -10.12
C GLY A 64 -19.82 -7.63 -10.26
N LEU A 65 -18.73 -7.72 -11.03
CA LEU A 65 -17.82 -6.61 -11.30
C LEU A 65 -18.48 -5.55 -12.19
N ASP A 66 -19.16 -5.95 -13.27
CA ASP A 66 -19.87 -5.04 -14.20
C ASP A 66 -20.96 -4.26 -13.49
N ARG A 67 -21.66 -4.92 -12.56
CA ARG A 67 -22.65 -4.28 -11.72
C ARG A 67 -22.06 -3.13 -10.91
N LEU A 68 -20.87 -3.31 -10.33
CA LEU A 68 -20.17 -2.26 -9.57
C LEU A 68 -19.64 -1.15 -10.49
N ARG A 69 -19.07 -1.50 -11.63
CA ARG A 69 -18.56 -0.52 -12.63
C ARG A 69 -19.65 0.41 -13.10
N GLY A 70 -20.86 -0.11 -13.33
CA GLY A 70 -22.02 0.68 -13.76
C GLY A 70 -22.51 1.73 -12.75
N ARG A 71 -22.00 1.70 -11.50
CA ARG A 71 -22.39 2.63 -10.43
C ARG A 71 -21.42 3.81 -10.25
N GLY A 72 -20.26 3.80 -10.88
CA GLY A 72 -19.26 4.87 -10.74
C GLY A 72 -18.92 5.13 -9.27
N GLN A 73 -19.16 6.35 -8.77
CA GLN A 73 -18.86 6.72 -7.38
C GLN A 73 -19.75 6.01 -6.34
N ASP A 74 -20.92 5.53 -6.73
CA ASP A 74 -21.87 4.82 -5.86
C ASP A 74 -21.61 3.31 -5.80
N TRP A 75 -20.43 2.86 -6.21
CA TRP A 75 -20.06 1.45 -6.20
C TRP A 75 -20.14 0.80 -4.81
N TYR A 76 -19.81 1.54 -3.74
CA TYR A 76 -19.74 0.99 -2.39
C TYR A 76 -21.12 0.66 -1.78
N PRO A 77 -22.13 1.55 -1.83
CA PRO A 77 -23.50 1.18 -1.48
C PRO A 77 -24.00 -0.04 -2.26
N GLU A 78 -23.74 -0.10 -3.56
CA GLU A 78 -24.09 -1.25 -4.38
C GLU A 78 -23.38 -2.53 -3.92
N TYR A 79 -22.07 -2.47 -3.68
CA TYR A 79 -21.29 -3.57 -3.13
C TYR A 79 -21.88 -4.11 -1.82
N CYS A 80 -22.28 -3.23 -0.90
CA CYS A 80 -22.89 -3.61 0.37
C CYS A 80 -24.27 -4.27 0.19
N ALA A 81 -25.02 -3.89 -0.84
CA ALA A 81 -26.34 -4.42 -1.14
C ALA A 81 -26.29 -5.76 -1.92
N MET A 82 -25.14 -6.14 -2.48
CA MET A 82 -25.01 -7.40 -3.22
C MET A 82 -25.12 -8.62 -2.29
N PRO A 83 -25.75 -9.71 -2.74
CA PRO A 83 -25.65 -11.02 -2.10
C PRO A 83 -24.18 -11.43 -1.95
N GLU A 84 -23.84 -12.08 -0.83
CA GLU A 84 -22.45 -12.42 -0.50
C GLU A 84 -21.78 -13.30 -1.56
N GLU A 85 -22.52 -14.23 -2.15
CA GLU A 85 -22.07 -15.15 -3.20
C GLU A 85 -21.72 -14.47 -4.53
N GLN A 86 -22.34 -13.29 -4.80
CA GLN A 86 -22.10 -12.48 -6.00
C GLN A 86 -21.07 -11.37 -5.78
N ARG A 87 -20.73 -11.15 -4.51
CA ARG A 87 -19.89 -10.03 -4.12
C ARG A 87 -18.41 -10.31 -4.44
N PRO A 88 -17.74 -9.47 -5.25
CA PRO A 88 -16.29 -9.57 -5.43
C PRO A 88 -15.53 -9.49 -4.11
N VAL A 89 -14.43 -10.19 -4.01
CA VAL A 89 -13.52 -10.01 -2.86
C VAL A 89 -12.73 -8.74 -3.08
N ILE A 90 -12.85 -7.78 -2.17
CA ILE A 90 -12.11 -6.52 -2.22
C ILE A 90 -11.13 -6.48 -1.05
N ARG A 91 -9.85 -6.21 -1.34
CA ARG A 91 -8.80 -6.04 -0.33
C ARG A 91 -8.00 -4.77 -0.61
N THR A 92 -7.62 -4.08 0.45
CA THR A 92 -6.81 -2.86 0.35
C THR A 92 -5.34 -3.22 0.36
N TYR A 93 -4.60 -2.65 -0.57
CA TYR A 93 -3.15 -2.76 -0.68
C TYR A 93 -2.52 -1.38 -0.87
N THR A 94 -1.21 -1.31 -0.69
CA THR A 94 -0.41 -0.12 -0.98
C THR A 94 0.14 -0.22 -2.40
N VAL A 95 0.13 0.89 -3.13
CA VAL A 95 0.90 1.05 -4.36
C VAL A 95 2.37 1.10 -3.97
N ARG A 96 3.11 0.01 -4.20
CA ARG A 96 4.53 -0.04 -3.85
C ARG A 96 5.39 0.83 -4.77
N ALA A 97 5.06 0.84 -6.04
CA ALA A 97 5.62 1.73 -7.06
C ALA A 97 4.62 1.87 -8.20
N ALA A 98 4.60 3.03 -8.85
CA ALA A 98 3.83 3.27 -10.07
C ALA A 98 4.75 3.82 -11.15
N ARG A 99 4.53 3.37 -12.37
CA ARG A 99 5.24 3.79 -13.59
C ARG A 99 4.20 4.08 -14.67
N PRO A 100 3.51 5.26 -14.60
CA PRO A 100 2.42 5.59 -15.53
C PRO A 100 2.85 5.54 -16.99
N GLU A 101 4.10 5.95 -17.30
CA GLU A 101 4.68 5.93 -18.64
C GLU A 101 4.82 4.52 -19.24
N ARG A 102 4.80 3.50 -18.38
CA ARG A 102 4.83 2.07 -18.76
C ARG A 102 3.49 1.38 -18.51
N ALA A 103 2.51 2.13 -18.00
CA ALA A 103 1.23 1.59 -17.52
C ALA A 103 1.43 0.40 -16.56
N GLU A 104 2.33 0.55 -15.59
CA GLU A 104 2.70 -0.48 -14.63
C GLU A 104 2.51 -0.01 -13.18
N LEU A 105 2.15 -0.95 -12.31
CA LEU A 105 2.02 -0.77 -10.87
C LEU A 105 2.55 -1.99 -10.14
N ASP A 106 3.41 -1.78 -9.14
CA ASP A 106 3.86 -2.85 -8.24
C ASP A 106 3.01 -2.89 -6.97
N VAL A 107 2.66 -4.09 -6.55
CA VAL A 107 2.04 -4.38 -5.26
C VAL A 107 2.79 -5.51 -4.56
N ASP A 108 3.10 -5.30 -3.28
CA ASP A 108 3.69 -6.33 -2.43
C ASP A 108 2.58 -6.97 -1.59
N VAL A 109 2.45 -8.28 -1.71
CA VAL A 109 1.40 -9.07 -1.05
C VAL A 109 2.04 -10.00 -0.04
N VAL A 110 1.63 -9.88 1.22
CA VAL A 110 2.05 -10.81 2.27
C VAL A 110 1.23 -12.09 2.19
N LEU A 111 1.91 -13.22 2.18
CA LEU A 111 1.34 -14.55 1.97
C LEU A 111 0.91 -15.21 3.30
N HIS A 112 0.10 -14.49 4.09
CA HIS A 112 -0.39 -15.01 5.37
C HIS A 112 -1.18 -16.31 5.20
N GLY A 113 -0.79 -17.33 5.97
CA GLY A 113 -1.52 -18.58 6.07
C GLY A 113 -1.46 -19.48 4.84
N VAL A 114 -0.70 -19.12 3.80
CA VAL A 114 -0.60 -19.93 2.56
C VAL A 114 -0.01 -21.30 2.87
N GLU A 115 1.12 -21.34 3.58
CA GLU A 115 1.76 -22.61 3.94
C GLU A 115 0.93 -23.44 4.92
N ALA A 116 0.16 -22.78 5.76
CA ALA A 116 -0.70 -23.43 6.75
C ALA A 116 -2.11 -23.80 6.21
N GLY A 117 -2.39 -23.53 4.93
CA GLY A 117 -3.63 -23.89 4.27
C GLY A 117 -4.88 -23.08 4.67
N HIS A 118 -4.69 -21.94 5.34
CA HIS A 118 -5.79 -21.05 5.77
C HIS A 118 -5.62 -19.60 5.25
N ALA A 119 -4.99 -19.42 4.10
CA ALA A 119 -4.81 -18.12 3.48
C ALA A 119 -6.14 -17.48 3.09
N GLY A 120 -6.23 -16.17 3.27
CA GLY A 120 -7.34 -15.41 2.70
C GLY A 120 -7.31 -15.36 1.16
N PRO A 121 -8.44 -15.03 0.52
CA PRO A 121 -8.55 -15.10 -0.95
C PRO A 121 -7.47 -14.34 -1.72
N ALA A 122 -7.07 -13.16 -1.26
CA ALA A 122 -6.06 -12.36 -1.94
C ALA A 122 -4.64 -12.94 -1.79
N ALA A 123 -4.29 -13.46 -0.61
CA ALA A 123 -3.01 -14.13 -0.40
C ALA A 123 -2.94 -15.44 -1.22
N SER A 124 -4.05 -16.21 -1.27
CA SER A 124 -4.14 -17.41 -2.08
C SER A 124 -3.98 -17.10 -3.58
N TRP A 125 -4.67 -16.07 -4.07
CA TRP A 125 -4.55 -15.62 -5.45
C TRP A 125 -3.11 -15.18 -5.76
N ALA A 126 -2.51 -14.33 -4.94
CA ALA A 126 -1.16 -13.83 -5.15
C ALA A 126 -0.08 -14.93 -5.10
N ALA A 127 -0.29 -15.97 -4.26
CA ALA A 127 0.61 -17.12 -4.18
C ALA A 127 0.59 -17.98 -5.45
N ALA A 128 -0.54 -18.03 -6.15
CA ALA A 128 -0.75 -18.80 -7.38
C ALA A 128 -0.58 -17.97 -8.66
N ALA A 129 -0.46 -16.63 -8.54
CA ALA A 129 -0.45 -15.73 -9.68
C ALA A 129 0.68 -16.02 -10.67
N VAL A 130 0.36 -15.95 -11.94
CA VAL A 130 1.31 -16.12 -13.05
C VAL A 130 1.15 -14.96 -14.05
N PRO A 131 2.19 -14.64 -14.85
CA PRO A 131 2.06 -13.64 -15.91
C PRO A 131 0.89 -13.95 -16.84
N GLY A 132 0.07 -12.94 -17.11
CA GLY A 132 -1.16 -13.04 -17.90
C GLY A 132 -2.45 -13.15 -17.08
N ASP A 133 -2.39 -13.46 -15.79
CA ASP A 133 -3.58 -13.48 -14.93
C ASP A 133 -4.24 -12.09 -14.86
N ARG A 134 -5.56 -12.07 -15.07
CA ARG A 134 -6.34 -10.82 -15.03
C ARG A 134 -6.70 -10.43 -13.60
N VAL A 135 -6.72 -9.14 -13.37
CA VAL A 135 -7.13 -8.56 -12.10
C VAL A 135 -7.71 -7.16 -12.33
N THR A 136 -8.61 -6.73 -11.47
CA THR A 136 -9.14 -5.37 -11.51
C THR A 136 -8.68 -4.61 -10.27
N LEU A 137 -8.30 -3.36 -10.47
CA LEU A 137 -7.98 -2.43 -9.40
C LEU A 137 -9.09 -1.38 -9.28
N LEU A 138 -9.28 -0.84 -8.09
CA LEU A 138 -10.12 0.33 -7.86
C LEU A 138 -9.27 1.38 -7.13
N GLY A 139 -9.10 2.53 -7.73
CA GLY A 139 -8.24 3.59 -7.24
C GLY A 139 -8.56 4.96 -7.83
N PRO A 140 -7.80 6.00 -7.43
CA PRO A 140 -8.04 7.36 -7.90
C PRO A 140 -7.55 7.55 -9.33
N ASP A 141 -8.24 8.43 -10.08
CA ASP A 141 -7.93 8.80 -11.47
C ASP A 141 -6.89 9.92 -11.59
N ARG A 142 -6.45 10.49 -10.48
CA ARG A 142 -5.45 11.57 -10.42
C ARG A 142 -4.69 11.54 -9.10
N PRO A 143 -3.40 11.96 -9.10
CA PRO A 143 -2.62 12.04 -7.88
C PRO A 143 -3.12 13.17 -6.97
N GLY A 144 -2.98 12.97 -5.67
CA GLY A 144 -3.38 13.95 -4.66
C GLY A 144 -3.02 13.48 -3.26
N SER A 145 -3.41 14.23 -2.26
CA SER A 145 -3.14 13.93 -0.87
C SER A 145 -4.41 13.88 -0.03
N GLY A 146 -4.36 13.13 1.06
CA GLY A 146 -5.46 12.97 1.99
C GLY A 146 -6.30 11.73 1.70
N ARG A 147 -7.23 11.46 2.61
CA ARG A 147 -8.03 10.22 2.63
C ARG A 147 -8.84 9.99 1.35
N ALA A 148 -9.32 11.06 0.74
CA ALA A 148 -10.10 10.97 -0.50
C ALA A 148 -9.27 10.37 -1.66
N TRP A 149 -7.97 10.58 -1.66
CA TRP A 149 -7.02 10.01 -2.63
C TRP A 149 -6.43 8.65 -2.20
N GLY A 150 -6.78 8.16 -1.01
CA GLY A 150 -6.19 6.94 -0.45
C GLY A 150 -4.79 7.15 0.13
N VAL A 151 -4.42 8.38 0.44
CA VAL A 151 -3.16 8.76 1.08
C VAL A 151 -3.47 9.32 2.45
N GLU A 152 -2.95 8.69 3.51
CA GLU A 152 -3.12 9.21 4.88
C GLU A 152 -1.83 9.79 5.45
N TRP A 153 -0.70 9.58 4.79
CA TRP A 153 0.57 10.14 5.17
C TRP A 153 0.54 11.67 5.12
N ALA A 154 0.42 12.30 6.29
CA ALA A 154 0.28 13.74 6.43
C ALA A 154 0.98 14.24 7.71
N PRO A 155 2.31 14.05 7.86
CA PRO A 155 3.00 14.54 9.03
C PRO A 155 2.99 16.08 9.04
N PRO A 156 2.93 16.71 10.23
CA PRO A 156 3.01 18.16 10.32
C PRO A 156 4.21 18.72 9.53
N PRO A 157 4.08 19.83 8.81
CA PRO A 157 5.18 20.43 8.05
C PRO A 157 6.41 20.75 8.90
N SER A 158 6.22 21.03 10.20
CA SER A 158 7.28 21.31 11.17
C SER A 158 7.99 20.06 11.70
N ALA A 159 7.41 18.86 11.53
CA ALA A 159 8.02 17.64 12.01
C ALA A 159 9.31 17.33 11.26
N ARG A 160 10.43 17.31 11.98
CA ARG A 160 11.77 17.01 11.45
C ARG A 160 12.20 15.58 11.75
N THR A 161 11.77 15.06 12.88
CA THR A 161 12.04 13.69 13.31
C THR A 161 10.73 12.90 13.30
N LEU A 162 10.75 11.72 12.69
CA LEU A 162 9.58 10.87 12.50
C LEU A 162 9.91 9.46 13.00
N LEU A 163 8.95 8.83 13.66
CA LEU A 163 8.99 7.41 14.01
C LEU A 163 7.93 6.69 13.19
N LEU A 164 8.35 5.72 12.38
CA LEU A 164 7.48 4.81 11.65
C LEU A 164 7.60 3.41 12.24
N ALA A 165 6.49 2.76 12.52
CA ALA A 165 6.50 1.44 13.09
C ALA A 165 5.37 0.58 12.48
N GLY A 166 5.66 -0.68 12.18
CA GLY A 166 4.66 -1.59 11.63
C GLY A 166 5.13 -3.02 11.54
N ASP A 167 4.19 -3.91 11.29
CA ASP A 167 4.46 -5.31 10.97
C ASP A 167 4.66 -5.51 9.45
N GLU A 168 4.79 -6.75 9.00
CA GLU A 168 4.98 -7.11 7.60
C GLU A 168 3.92 -6.51 6.66
N THR A 169 2.72 -6.23 7.15
CA THR A 169 1.65 -5.63 6.32
C THR A 169 1.87 -4.15 6.05
N ALA A 170 2.62 -3.47 6.92
CA ALA A 170 2.99 -2.07 6.78
C ALA A 170 4.26 -1.85 5.94
N VAL A 171 5.06 -2.89 5.71
CA VAL A 171 6.33 -2.79 4.97
C VAL A 171 6.18 -2.04 3.64
N PRO A 172 5.20 -2.34 2.76
CA PRO A 172 5.08 -1.64 1.48
C PRO A 172 4.85 -0.14 1.63
N ALA A 173 4.02 0.27 2.60
CA ALA A 173 3.71 1.68 2.86
C ALA A 173 4.92 2.41 3.45
N VAL A 174 5.57 1.82 4.47
CA VAL A 174 6.75 2.42 5.10
C VAL A 174 7.89 2.58 4.10
N CYS A 175 8.16 1.56 3.27
CA CYS A 175 9.17 1.64 2.22
C CYS A 175 8.86 2.75 1.21
N ALA A 176 7.61 2.85 0.73
CA ALA A 176 7.20 3.88 -0.21
C ALA A 176 7.28 5.30 0.40
N ILE A 177 6.94 5.46 1.68
CA ILE A 177 7.12 6.71 2.41
C ILE A 177 8.61 7.07 2.48
N LEU A 178 9.48 6.16 2.93
CA LEU A 178 10.92 6.40 3.07
C LEU A 178 11.54 6.85 1.74
N GLU A 179 11.20 6.19 0.65
CA GLU A 179 11.68 6.51 -0.70
C GLU A 179 11.14 7.83 -1.25
N SER A 180 9.96 8.28 -0.75
CA SER A 180 9.31 9.54 -1.17
C SER A 180 9.75 10.74 -0.35
N LEU A 181 10.42 10.55 0.79
CA LEU A 181 10.79 11.65 1.67
C LEU A 181 11.92 12.48 1.08
N GLY A 182 11.64 13.78 0.95
CA GLY A 182 12.66 14.77 0.59
C GLY A 182 13.66 15.06 1.72
N ALA A 183 14.68 15.83 1.39
CA ALA A 183 15.68 16.28 2.37
C ALA A 183 15.08 17.05 3.55
N GLY A 184 15.74 17.00 4.71
CA GLY A 184 15.40 17.79 5.90
C GLY A 184 14.47 17.13 6.91
N ARG A 185 14.16 15.84 6.72
CA ARG A 185 13.51 14.98 7.70
C ARG A 185 14.35 13.75 7.97
N SER A 186 14.45 13.34 9.22
CA SER A 186 15.04 12.08 9.64
C SER A 186 13.95 11.13 10.13
N VAL A 187 14.10 9.85 9.82
CA VAL A 187 13.13 8.83 10.19
C VAL A 187 13.82 7.71 10.93
N THR A 188 13.25 7.30 12.04
CA THR A 188 13.51 5.98 12.63
C THR A 188 12.37 5.05 12.23
N ALA A 189 12.65 4.06 11.40
CA ALA A 189 11.66 3.06 10.98
C ALA A 189 11.94 1.73 11.67
N LEU A 190 10.90 1.13 12.24
CA LEU A 190 10.92 -0.15 12.94
C LEU A 190 9.92 -1.09 12.27
N LEU A 191 10.40 -2.12 11.60
CA LEU A 191 9.56 -3.05 10.84
C LEU A 191 9.72 -4.48 11.36
N GLU A 192 8.64 -5.01 11.94
CA GLU A 192 8.58 -6.40 12.36
C GLU A 192 8.22 -7.30 11.18
N VAL A 193 9.03 -8.33 10.96
CA VAL A 193 8.82 -9.30 9.87
C VAL A 193 8.83 -10.72 10.40
N PRO A 194 8.23 -11.69 9.68
CA PRO A 194 8.23 -13.09 10.10
C PRO A 194 9.62 -13.66 10.33
N VAL A 195 10.53 -13.47 9.38
CA VAL A 195 11.92 -13.94 9.43
C VAL A 195 12.86 -12.90 8.83
N ALA A 196 14.15 -13.02 9.06
CA ALA A 196 15.16 -12.07 8.58
C ALA A 196 15.21 -11.96 7.05
N ASP A 197 14.92 -13.05 6.35
CA ASP A 197 14.92 -13.10 4.87
C ASP A 197 13.72 -12.37 4.23
N ASP A 198 12.77 -11.88 5.03
CA ASP A 198 11.70 -10.98 4.56
C ASP A 198 12.11 -9.50 4.55
N ALA A 199 13.31 -9.17 5.01
CA ALA A 199 13.86 -7.83 4.90
C ALA A 199 14.17 -7.49 3.43
N VAL A 200 13.82 -6.27 3.02
CA VAL A 200 14.08 -5.79 1.66
C VAL A 200 15.00 -4.58 1.68
N ASP A 201 15.72 -4.36 0.59
CA ASP A 201 16.52 -3.16 0.41
C ASP A 201 15.63 -1.94 0.18
N VAL A 202 15.91 -0.86 0.88
CA VAL A 202 15.15 0.40 0.83
C VAL A 202 16.11 1.58 0.80
N ALA A 203 15.89 2.50 -0.13
CA ALA A 203 16.63 3.77 -0.15
C ALA A 203 16.18 4.63 1.04
N LEU A 204 17.13 5.00 1.90
CA LEU A 204 16.84 5.79 3.09
C LEU A 204 17.19 7.27 2.89
N PRO A 205 16.35 8.20 3.36
CA PRO A 205 16.71 9.60 3.46
C PRO A 205 17.94 9.79 4.37
N ALA A 206 18.74 10.81 4.11
CA ALA A 206 19.90 11.11 4.93
C ALA A 206 19.53 11.30 6.41
N GLY A 207 20.30 10.71 7.32
CA GLY A 207 20.05 10.74 8.76
C GLY A 207 18.89 9.86 9.23
N SER A 208 18.36 8.99 8.36
CA SER A 208 17.32 8.03 8.71
C SER A 208 17.89 6.65 9.01
N THR A 209 17.17 5.88 9.82
CA THR A 209 17.51 4.49 10.16
C THR A 209 16.32 3.59 9.91
N LEU A 210 16.60 2.36 9.46
CA LEU A 210 15.61 1.29 9.33
C LEU A 210 16.13 0.08 10.09
N ARG A 211 15.31 -0.43 11.02
CA ARG A 211 15.59 -1.65 11.76
C ARG A 211 14.56 -2.71 11.42
N TRP A 212 15.02 -3.81 10.89
CA TRP A 212 14.24 -5.01 10.71
C TRP A 212 14.23 -5.82 12.01
N LEU A 213 13.06 -6.29 12.42
CA LEU A 213 12.80 -6.97 13.67
C LEU A 213 12.19 -8.36 13.38
N PRO A 214 13.01 -9.36 13.03
CA PRO A 214 12.49 -10.69 12.77
C PRO A 214 11.90 -11.31 14.03
N ARG A 215 10.69 -11.90 13.92
CA ARG A 215 10.00 -12.58 15.05
C ARG A 215 10.49 -14.00 15.25
N ASP A 216 10.90 -14.68 14.19
CA ASP A 216 11.41 -16.04 14.21
C ASP A 216 10.47 -17.01 14.97
N GLY A 217 9.18 -16.99 14.58
CA GLY A 217 8.15 -17.82 15.18
C GLY A 217 7.48 -17.25 16.45
N ALA A 218 7.97 -16.13 17.00
CA ALA A 218 7.30 -15.47 18.11
C ALA A 218 6.01 -14.76 17.68
N ALA A 219 5.15 -14.41 18.64
CA ALA A 219 3.89 -13.73 18.37
C ALA A 219 4.10 -12.36 17.70
N ARG A 220 3.16 -11.94 16.85
CA ARG A 220 3.14 -10.62 16.24
C ARG A 220 3.14 -9.53 17.32
N GLY A 221 3.96 -8.48 17.11
CA GLY A 221 4.14 -7.39 18.04
C GLY A 221 5.19 -7.66 19.13
N SER A 222 5.66 -8.90 19.28
CA SER A 222 6.60 -9.29 20.34
C SER A 222 7.96 -8.61 20.26
N ARG A 223 8.39 -8.25 19.05
CA ARG A 223 9.62 -7.49 18.79
C ARG A 223 9.34 -6.01 18.58
N LEU A 224 8.25 -5.68 17.90
CA LEU A 224 7.87 -4.31 17.54
C LEU A 224 7.57 -3.46 18.78
N VAL A 225 6.69 -3.94 19.69
CA VAL A 225 6.23 -3.14 20.83
C VAL A 225 7.38 -2.72 21.75
N PRO A 226 8.30 -3.62 22.18
CA PRO A 226 9.46 -3.20 22.96
C PRO A 226 10.39 -2.24 22.22
N ALA A 227 10.58 -2.44 20.90
CA ALA A 227 11.44 -1.58 20.09
C ALA A 227 10.88 -0.16 19.97
N VAL A 228 9.54 -0.02 19.82
CA VAL A 228 8.87 1.28 19.79
C VAL A 228 9.03 1.99 21.14
N HIS A 229 8.82 1.32 22.25
CA HIS A 229 9.01 1.91 23.58
C HIS A 229 10.44 2.40 23.79
N ALA A 230 11.44 1.60 23.40
CA ALA A 230 12.85 2.03 23.48
C ALA A 230 13.13 3.26 22.63
N ALA A 231 12.64 3.30 21.38
CA ALA A 231 12.83 4.45 20.49
C ALA A 231 12.17 5.73 21.02
N LEU A 232 11.00 5.62 21.65
CA LEU A 232 10.32 6.76 22.26
C LEU A 232 11.12 7.31 23.45
N CYS A 233 11.67 6.45 24.32
CA CYS A 233 12.54 6.90 25.41
C CYS A 233 13.79 7.62 24.91
N GLU A 234 14.40 7.13 23.81
CA GLU A 234 15.57 7.79 23.21
C GLU A 234 15.23 9.17 22.64
N LEU A 235 14.05 9.34 22.03
CA LEU A 235 13.58 10.61 21.48
C LEU A 235 13.25 11.62 22.58
N ASP A 236 12.65 11.20 23.69
CA ASP A 236 12.34 12.07 24.84
C ASP A 236 13.61 12.60 25.50
N VAL A 237 14.66 11.77 25.63
CA VAL A 237 15.96 12.20 26.19
C VAL A 237 16.67 13.18 25.26
N ALA A 238 16.55 13.05 23.96
CA ALA A 238 17.17 13.95 22.99
C ALA A 238 16.47 15.32 22.91
N SER A 239 15.26 15.44 23.46
CA SER A 239 14.44 16.66 23.45
C SER A 239 14.50 17.45 24.76
N ALA A 240 15.14 16.91 25.81
CA ALA A 240 15.30 17.50 27.14
C ALA A 240 16.66 18.21 27.26
#